data_79200f5c0588949d123af565838c0e44
#
_entry.id   79200f5c0588949d123af565838c0e44
#
_cell.length_a   1.000
_cell.length_b   1.000
_cell.length_c   1.000
_cell.angle_alpha   90.00
_cell.angle_beta   90.00
_cell.angle_gamma   90.00
#
_symmetry.space_group_name_H-M   'P 1'
#
loop_
_entity.id
_entity.type
_entity.pdbx_description
1 polymer ?
#
loop_
_entity_poly.entity_id
_entity_poly.type
_entity_poly.pdbx_seq_one_letter_code
_entity_poly.pdbx_strand_id
1 'polypeptide(L)'
;MNLFKILKLTYFFIFFIACSSPNSIDYEDIISNEDYCEWCESGRQEGSRPDQDTSNSISPPSFLALGDSYTIGEGVNGDQRWPNQFVDVANYNGIQIDQPIIIAETGWKTYDLLNAIKQTNFTKKYDYISLLIGVNNQFNSRPINEFKDDLDKLLTKINNLKKKDGSVLIISIPDWGSSPFGENMDRNQISTEINSFNNSLKSFANINGLKYVDVTEISRRAINEPNLITSDNLHPSGLMYLEWAKKIFNVWIN
;
A
#
# COMPACT_ATOMS: atom_id res chain seq x y z
N MET A 1 43.12 24.58 -64.84
CA MET A 1 41.93 24.90 -64.11
C MET A 1 41.69 23.73 -63.12
N ASN A 2 42.11 23.92 -61.89
CA ASN A 2 42.32 22.86 -60.91
C ASN A 2 41.10 22.72 -60.01
N LEU A 3 40.60 21.49 -59.88
CA LEU A 3 39.63 21.11 -58.86
C LEU A 3 40.35 20.33 -57.75
N PHE A 4 40.49 20.96 -56.60
CA PHE A 4 40.92 20.25 -55.37
C PHE A 4 39.79 19.47 -54.78
N LYS A 5 39.93 18.13 -54.67
CA LYS A 5 39.11 17.25 -53.88
C LYS A 5 39.58 17.29 -52.42
N ILE A 6 38.74 17.80 -51.53
CA ILE A 6 38.94 17.67 -50.09
C ILE A 6 38.12 16.45 -49.62
N LEU A 7 38.84 15.44 -49.16
CA LEU A 7 38.30 14.25 -48.55
C LEU A 7 37.98 14.55 -47.10
N LYS A 8 36.67 14.63 -46.74
CA LYS A 8 36.24 14.71 -45.34
C LYS A 8 36.08 13.30 -44.79
N LEU A 9 36.96 12.95 -43.86
CA LEU A 9 36.90 11.74 -43.06
C LEU A 9 35.81 11.96 -41.96
N THR A 10 34.67 11.34 -42.11
CA THR A 10 33.63 11.32 -41.08
C THR A 10 33.91 10.18 -40.12
N TYR A 11 34.30 10.51 -38.90
CA TYR A 11 34.35 9.57 -37.79
C TYR A 11 32.91 9.21 -37.36
N PHE A 12 32.54 7.96 -37.55
CA PHE A 12 31.30 7.39 -37.01
C PHE A 12 31.55 7.03 -35.54
N PHE A 13 31.09 7.88 -34.63
CA PHE A 13 30.97 7.51 -33.21
C PHE A 13 29.73 6.66 -33.06
N ILE A 14 29.92 5.36 -32.86
CA ILE A 14 28.84 4.44 -32.45
C ILE A 14 28.63 4.68 -30.95
N PHE A 15 27.59 5.44 -30.60
CA PHE A 15 27.07 5.46 -29.24
C PHE A 15 26.32 4.15 -29.00
N PHE A 16 26.91 3.28 -28.20
CA PHE A 16 26.15 2.22 -27.55
C PHE A 16 25.22 2.88 -26.52
N ILE A 17 23.97 3.08 -26.88
CA ILE A 17 22.91 3.37 -25.92
C ILE A 17 22.62 2.04 -25.23
N ALA A 18 23.17 1.83 -24.04
CA ALA A 18 22.70 0.81 -23.13
C ALA A 18 21.26 1.16 -22.75
N CYS A 19 20.30 0.36 -23.20
CA CYS A 19 18.96 0.36 -22.67
C CYS A 19 19.03 -0.08 -21.21
N SER A 20 19.12 0.85 -20.27
CA SER A 20 18.79 0.62 -18.89
C SER A 20 17.26 0.72 -18.78
N SER A 21 16.63 -0.32 -18.26
CA SER A 21 15.19 -0.35 -17.95
C SER A 21 14.85 0.81 -16.99
N PRO A 22 13.77 1.56 -17.21
CA PRO A 22 13.44 2.74 -16.39
C PRO A 22 12.77 2.41 -15.04
N ASN A 23 12.95 1.20 -14.48
CA ASN A 23 12.25 0.76 -13.27
C ASN A 23 13.14 0.31 -12.10
N SER A 24 14.40 0.68 -12.07
CA SER A 24 15.16 0.69 -10.81
C SER A 24 15.08 2.12 -10.25
N ILE A 25 14.11 2.36 -9.37
CA ILE A 25 14.21 3.52 -8.47
C ILE A 25 15.43 3.24 -7.62
N ASP A 26 16.49 4.05 -7.82
CA ASP A 26 17.68 3.98 -6.99
C ASP A 26 17.26 4.43 -5.58
N TYR A 27 17.32 3.52 -4.62
CA TYR A 27 16.99 3.81 -3.23
C TYR A 27 17.87 4.95 -2.65
N GLU A 28 18.99 5.25 -3.29
CA GLU A 28 19.89 6.32 -2.89
C GLU A 28 19.33 7.73 -3.15
N ASP A 29 18.45 7.92 -4.16
CA ASP A 29 17.81 9.22 -4.41
C ASP A 29 16.68 9.55 -3.41
N ILE A 30 16.18 8.56 -2.67
CA ILE A 30 15.18 8.76 -1.60
C ILE A 30 15.86 9.14 -0.28
N ILE A 31 17.16 8.86 -0.14
CA ILE A 31 17.97 9.08 1.07
C ILE A 31 18.60 10.48 1.10
N SER A 32 18.51 11.28 0.03
CA SER A 32 19.09 12.64 -0.03
C SER A 32 18.32 13.72 0.73
N ASN A 33 17.30 13.37 1.50
CA ASN A 33 16.78 14.23 2.55
C ASN A 33 17.60 14.02 3.82
N GLU A 34 18.27 15.06 4.29
CA GLU A 34 19.33 15.10 5.29
C GLU A 34 19.03 14.46 6.66
N ASP A 35 17.85 13.88 6.88
CA ASP A 35 17.44 13.25 8.13
C ASP A 35 17.58 11.71 8.16
N TYR A 36 18.08 11.07 7.07
CA TYR A 36 18.05 9.60 6.97
C TYR A 36 19.41 8.89 7.11
N CYS A 37 20.54 9.59 7.10
CA CYS A 37 21.82 8.97 6.78
C CYS A 37 22.86 8.80 7.90
N GLU A 38 22.57 9.11 9.17
CA GLU A 38 23.62 9.01 10.22
C GLU A 38 23.70 7.63 10.93
N TRP A 39 22.77 6.71 10.68
CA TRP A 39 22.65 5.44 11.40
C TRP A 39 22.98 4.16 10.62
N CYS A 40 23.17 4.23 9.30
CA CYS A 40 23.37 3.02 8.49
C CYS A 40 24.81 2.48 8.46
N GLU A 41 25.83 3.26 8.83
CA GLU A 41 27.23 2.84 8.75
C GLU A 41 27.84 2.27 10.05
N SER A 42 27.17 2.37 11.20
CA SER A 42 27.76 1.93 12.48
C SER A 42 27.40 0.51 12.93
N GLY A 43 26.63 -0.24 12.17
CA GLY A 43 26.00 -1.52 12.59
C GLY A 43 26.70 -2.82 12.18
N ARG A 44 27.88 -2.81 11.54
CA ARG A 44 28.55 -4.06 11.16
C ARG A 44 29.81 -4.30 12.00
N GLN A 45 29.63 -4.64 13.29
CA GLN A 45 30.63 -5.34 14.06
C GLN A 45 30.15 -6.77 14.35
N GLU A 46 30.87 -7.76 13.80
CA GLU A 46 30.76 -9.15 14.20
C GLU A 46 31.22 -9.30 15.64
N GLY A 47 30.32 -9.12 16.60
CA GLY A 47 30.49 -9.46 17.98
C GLY A 47 29.82 -10.80 18.28
N SER A 48 30.59 -11.77 18.81
CA SER A 48 30.11 -13.04 19.36
C SER A 48 28.87 -12.81 20.22
N ARG A 49 27.74 -13.43 19.87
CA ARG A 49 26.50 -13.42 20.68
C ARG A 49 26.79 -14.07 22.02
N PRO A 50 26.49 -13.40 23.16
CA PRO A 50 26.35 -14.12 24.43
C PRO A 50 25.19 -15.09 24.33
N ASP A 51 25.28 -16.25 24.94
CA ASP A 51 24.22 -17.25 25.03
C ASP A 51 22.92 -16.57 25.46
N GLN A 52 21.91 -16.60 24.57
CA GLN A 52 20.60 -16.07 24.89
C GLN A 52 19.92 -17.01 25.89
N ASP A 53 19.75 -16.49 27.09
CA ASP A 53 18.85 -17.02 28.11
C ASP A 53 17.45 -17.24 27.49
N THR A 54 16.98 -18.48 27.52
CA THR A 54 15.70 -18.92 26.93
C THR A 54 14.53 -18.56 27.83
N SER A 55 14.34 -17.25 28.11
CA SER A 55 13.23 -16.77 28.92
C SER A 55 12.27 -15.93 28.08
N ASN A 56 11.08 -16.50 27.79
CA ASN A 56 9.90 -15.81 27.25
C ASN A 56 10.10 -14.96 25.99
N SER A 57 10.34 -15.58 24.84
CA SER A 57 10.17 -14.88 23.57
C SER A 57 8.67 -14.63 23.34
N ILE A 58 8.20 -13.43 23.72
CA ILE A 58 6.86 -12.97 23.32
C ILE A 58 6.90 -12.88 21.80
N SER A 59 6.10 -13.71 21.12
CA SER A 59 6.00 -13.64 19.65
C SER A 59 5.50 -12.26 19.23
N PRO A 60 6.06 -11.68 18.16
CA PRO A 60 5.59 -10.40 17.65
C PRO A 60 4.07 -10.38 17.41
N PRO A 61 3.40 -9.22 17.59
CA PRO A 61 1.99 -9.08 17.26
C PRO A 61 1.69 -9.48 15.82
N SER A 62 0.63 -10.26 15.63
CA SER A 62 0.19 -10.78 14.33
C SER A 62 -0.67 -9.78 13.58
N PHE A 63 -0.49 -9.69 12.25
CA PHE A 63 -1.21 -8.77 11.38
C PHE A 63 -1.96 -9.50 10.27
N LEU A 64 -3.24 -9.13 10.05
CA LEU A 64 -4.11 -9.58 8.97
C LEU A 64 -4.56 -8.37 8.15
N ALA A 65 -4.23 -8.34 6.86
CA ALA A 65 -4.68 -7.30 5.93
C ALA A 65 -5.77 -7.86 5.00
N LEU A 66 -6.94 -7.23 5.04
CA LEU A 66 -8.13 -7.60 4.29
C LEU A 66 -8.43 -6.54 3.23
N GLY A 67 -8.72 -6.98 1.99
CA GLY A 67 -9.02 -5.98 0.96
C GLY A 67 -9.20 -6.50 -0.47
N ASP A 68 -8.80 -5.65 -1.40
CA ASP A 68 -8.86 -5.86 -2.85
C ASP A 68 -7.48 -5.65 -3.51
N SER A 69 -7.44 -5.20 -4.78
CA SER A 69 -6.20 -4.93 -5.51
C SER A 69 -5.27 -3.94 -4.80
N TYR A 70 -5.81 -2.98 -4.07
CA TYR A 70 -5.01 -2.02 -3.31
C TYR A 70 -4.33 -2.65 -2.09
N THR A 71 -4.84 -3.76 -1.58
CA THR A 71 -4.23 -4.48 -0.46
C THR A 71 -3.30 -5.59 -0.93
N ILE A 72 -3.68 -6.33 -2.01
CA ILE A 72 -2.78 -7.32 -2.62
C ILE A 72 -1.58 -6.66 -3.28
N GLY A 73 -1.65 -5.35 -3.60
CA GLY A 73 -0.58 -4.60 -4.25
C GLY A 73 -0.45 -4.92 -5.72
N GLU A 74 -1.56 -4.78 -6.47
CA GLU A 74 -1.53 -4.94 -7.92
C GLU A 74 -0.50 -3.99 -8.54
N GLY A 75 0.33 -4.52 -9.45
CA GLY A 75 1.34 -3.74 -10.16
C GLY A 75 2.66 -3.50 -9.41
N VAL A 76 2.81 -3.96 -8.16
CA VAL A 76 4.07 -3.85 -7.39
C VAL A 76 4.56 -5.19 -6.86
N ASN A 77 5.84 -5.26 -6.50
CA ASN A 77 6.41 -6.42 -5.82
C ASN A 77 5.86 -6.57 -4.38
N GLY A 78 6.00 -7.77 -3.81
CA GLY A 78 5.45 -8.09 -2.50
C GLY A 78 5.95 -7.17 -1.37
N ASP A 79 7.23 -6.82 -1.36
CA ASP A 79 7.87 -5.90 -0.43
C ASP A 79 7.39 -4.45 -0.55
N GLN A 80 6.90 -4.05 -1.73
CA GLN A 80 6.39 -2.71 -2.00
C GLN A 80 4.91 -2.52 -1.67
N ARG A 81 4.19 -3.57 -1.28
CA ARG A 81 2.78 -3.50 -0.84
C ARG A 81 2.68 -2.71 0.46
N TRP A 82 1.64 -1.89 0.61
CA TRP A 82 1.50 -1.09 1.84
C TRP A 82 1.48 -1.94 3.13
N PRO A 83 0.90 -3.16 3.19
CA PRO A 83 0.92 -3.93 4.43
C PRO A 83 2.33 -4.37 4.84
N ASN A 84 3.19 -4.72 3.87
CA ASN A 84 4.58 -5.08 4.11
C ASN A 84 5.38 -3.85 4.52
N GLN A 85 5.26 -2.75 3.78
CA GLN A 85 5.92 -1.49 4.11
C GLN A 85 5.48 -0.93 5.49
N PHE A 86 4.21 -1.14 5.89
CA PHE A 86 3.76 -0.77 7.24
C PHE A 86 4.53 -1.56 8.32
N VAL A 87 4.74 -2.86 8.13
CA VAL A 87 5.55 -3.67 9.04
C VAL A 87 6.99 -3.18 9.06
N ASP A 88 7.57 -2.84 7.91
CA ASP A 88 8.92 -2.30 7.84
C ASP A 88 9.04 -0.95 8.55
N VAL A 89 8.08 -0.05 8.37
CA VAL A 89 8.01 1.23 9.10
C VAL A 89 7.87 1.00 10.61
N ALA A 90 7.04 0.05 11.05
CA ALA A 90 6.88 -0.28 12.46
C ALA A 90 8.18 -0.82 13.06
N ASN A 91 8.81 -1.79 12.37
CA ASN A 91 10.07 -2.39 12.80
C ASN A 91 11.21 -1.36 12.87
N TYR A 92 11.29 -0.45 11.90
CA TYR A 92 12.24 0.66 11.92
C TYR A 92 12.05 1.57 13.14
N ASN A 93 10.81 1.77 13.58
CA ASN A 93 10.48 2.54 14.79
C ASN A 93 10.53 1.70 16.08
N GLY A 94 11.14 0.50 16.06
CA GLY A 94 11.32 -0.36 17.22
C GLY A 94 10.09 -1.17 17.65
N ILE A 95 9.03 -1.16 16.85
CA ILE A 95 7.80 -1.90 17.13
C ILE A 95 7.75 -3.14 16.25
N GLN A 96 8.08 -4.29 16.81
CA GLN A 96 8.09 -5.57 16.10
C GLN A 96 6.65 -6.00 15.79
N ILE A 97 6.38 -6.29 14.52
CA ILE A 97 5.10 -6.84 14.03
C ILE A 97 5.43 -7.98 13.06
N ASP A 98 4.70 -9.09 13.14
CA ASP A 98 4.82 -10.19 12.16
C ASP A 98 4.50 -9.71 10.74
N GLN A 99 5.14 -10.34 9.75
CA GLN A 99 4.78 -10.11 8.36
C GLN A 99 3.27 -10.34 8.14
N PRO A 100 2.61 -9.51 7.31
CA PRO A 100 1.16 -9.55 7.17
C PRO A 100 0.69 -10.84 6.50
N ILE A 101 -0.39 -11.41 7.02
CA ILE A 101 -1.22 -12.33 6.25
C ILE A 101 -2.20 -11.48 5.44
N ILE A 102 -2.21 -11.66 4.13
CA ILE A 102 -3.04 -10.87 3.21
C ILE A 102 -4.16 -11.76 2.66
N ILE A 103 -5.41 -11.34 2.83
CA ILE A 103 -6.60 -11.92 2.20
C ILE A 103 -7.21 -10.82 1.33
N ALA A 104 -6.79 -10.80 0.10
CA ALA A 104 -7.17 -9.79 -0.88
C ALA A 104 -6.94 -10.30 -2.30
N GLU A 105 -7.76 -9.83 -3.24
CA GLU A 105 -7.62 -10.16 -4.66
C GLU A 105 -8.14 -9.01 -5.52
N THR A 106 -7.54 -8.83 -6.70
CA THR A 106 -7.93 -7.81 -7.67
C THR A 106 -9.39 -7.98 -8.10
N GLY A 107 -10.12 -6.88 -8.08
CA GLY A 107 -11.53 -6.84 -8.49
C GLY A 107 -12.54 -7.21 -7.40
N TRP A 108 -12.08 -7.65 -6.22
CA TRP A 108 -13.01 -8.01 -5.14
C TRP A 108 -13.84 -6.83 -4.65
N LYS A 109 -15.13 -7.12 -4.50
CA LYS A 109 -16.11 -6.31 -3.79
C LYS A 109 -16.26 -6.80 -2.36
N THR A 110 -17.03 -6.11 -1.56
CA THR A 110 -17.28 -6.49 -0.16
C THR A 110 -17.79 -7.92 0.00
N TYR A 111 -18.70 -8.38 -0.86
CA TYR A 111 -19.23 -9.73 -0.78
C TYR A 111 -18.20 -10.81 -1.19
N ASP A 112 -17.28 -10.50 -2.11
CA ASP A 112 -16.21 -11.42 -2.51
C ASP A 112 -15.26 -11.65 -1.33
N LEU A 113 -14.85 -10.56 -0.65
CA LEU A 113 -14.05 -10.63 0.56
C LEU A 113 -14.76 -11.39 1.69
N LEU A 114 -16.07 -11.18 1.89
CA LEU A 114 -16.87 -11.94 2.85
C LEU A 114 -16.82 -13.45 2.58
N ASN A 115 -16.92 -13.84 1.31
CA ASN A 115 -16.84 -15.24 0.90
C ASN A 115 -15.43 -15.81 1.11
N ALA A 116 -14.39 -15.04 0.77
CA ALA A 116 -13.01 -15.45 0.97
C ALA A 116 -12.71 -15.68 2.47
N ILE A 117 -13.12 -14.75 3.34
CA ILE A 117 -12.99 -14.91 4.79
C ILE A 117 -13.72 -16.16 5.28
N LYS A 118 -14.91 -16.45 4.75
CA LYS A 118 -15.69 -17.63 5.13
C LYS A 118 -15.04 -18.95 4.72
N GLN A 119 -14.32 -18.94 3.58
CA GLN A 119 -13.64 -20.13 3.02
C GLN A 119 -12.26 -20.34 3.62
N THR A 120 -11.65 -19.30 4.18
CA THR A 120 -10.31 -19.38 4.76
C THR A 120 -10.34 -20.09 6.11
N ASN A 121 -9.49 -21.11 6.28
CA ASN A 121 -9.31 -21.79 7.55
C ASN A 121 -8.32 -21.03 8.44
N PHE A 122 -8.80 -20.07 9.22
CA PHE A 122 -7.97 -19.34 10.16
C PHE A 122 -7.63 -20.19 11.38
N THR A 123 -6.36 -20.38 11.66
CA THR A 123 -5.83 -21.18 12.79
C THR A 123 -5.51 -20.35 14.02
N LYS A 124 -5.51 -19.00 13.91
CA LYS A 124 -5.21 -18.07 15.01
C LYS A 124 -6.07 -16.82 14.94
N LYS A 125 -6.07 -16.06 16.02
CA LYS A 125 -6.59 -14.68 16.08
C LYS A 125 -5.44 -13.69 15.93
N TYR A 126 -5.78 -12.44 15.53
CA TYR A 126 -4.82 -11.42 15.17
C TYR A 126 -4.84 -10.23 16.13
N ASP A 127 -3.66 -9.64 16.33
CA ASP A 127 -3.50 -8.43 17.13
C ASP A 127 -3.91 -7.19 16.32
N TYR A 128 -3.58 -7.17 15.05
CA TYR A 128 -3.90 -6.11 14.10
C TYR A 128 -4.70 -6.66 12.93
N ILE A 129 -5.81 -6.01 12.59
CA ILE A 129 -6.60 -6.33 11.39
C ILE A 129 -6.91 -5.03 10.66
N SER A 130 -6.56 -4.93 9.38
CA SER A 130 -6.94 -3.80 8.53
C SER A 130 -7.99 -4.19 7.51
N LEU A 131 -8.82 -3.22 7.11
CA LEU A 131 -9.82 -3.36 6.06
C LEU A 131 -9.72 -2.18 5.09
N LEU A 132 -9.37 -2.48 3.82
CA LEU A 132 -9.41 -1.57 2.69
C LEU A 132 -10.20 -2.24 1.57
N ILE A 133 -11.47 -1.89 1.39
CA ILE A 133 -12.39 -2.52 0.43
C ILE A 133 -13.47 -1.53 0.01
N GLY A 134 -13.99 -1.68 -1.20
CA GLY A 134 -15.18 -0.96 -1.65
C GLY A 134 -15.00 -0.17 -2.94
N VAL A 135 -13.75 0.00 -3.43
CA VAL A 135 -13.53 0.66 -4.73
C VAL A 135 -14.26 -0.09 -5.84
N ASN A 136 -14.24 -1.42 -5.84
CA ASN A 136 -14.92 -2.23 -6.84
C ASN A 136 -16.45 -2.23 -6.69
N ASN A 137 -16.99 -1.96 -5.49
CA ASN A 137 -18.41 -1.69 -5.34
C ASN A 137 -18.79 -0.39 -6.06
N GLN A 138 -18.02 0.70 -5.85
CA GLN A 138 -18.23 1.98 -6.53
C GLN A 138 -18.02 1.85 -8.04
N PHE A 139 -16.88 1.29 -8.49
CA PHE A 139 -16.54 1.13 -9.91
C PHE A 139 -17.61 0.34 -10.68
N ASN A 140 -18.25 -0.64 -10.06
CA ASN A 140 -19.33 -1.43 -10.63
C ASN A 140 -20.73 -0.85 -10.32
N SER A 141 -20.82 0.41 -9.91
CA SER A 141 -22.09 1.11 -9.61
C SER A 141 -23.01 0.34 -8.65
N ARG A 142 -22.43 -0.40 -7.69
CA ARG A 142 -23.22 -1.12 -6.67
C ARG A 142 -23.86 -0.13 -5.70
N PRO A 143 -25.10 -0.38 -5.29
CA PRO A 143 -25.79 0.50 -4.34
C PRO A 143 -25.00 0.65 -3.03
N ILE A 144 -24.84 1.89 -2.56
CA ILE A 144 -24.09 2.18 -1.33
C ILE A 144 -24.71 1.50 -0.09
N ASN A 145 -26.00 1.19 -0.10
CA ASN A 145 -26.63 0.48 1.00
C ASN A 145 -26.16 -0.97 1.07
N GLU A 146 -25.97 -1.65 -0.06
CA GLU A 146 -25.36 -3.00 -0.07
C GLU A 146 -23.97 -2.98 0.54
N PHE A 147 -23.18 -1.95 0.18
CA PHE A 147 -21.84 -1.76 0.76
C PHE A 147 -21.90 -1.61 2.29
N LYS A 148 -22.82 -0.81 2.82
CA LYS A 148 -23.00 -0.63 4.26
C LYS A 148 -23.42 -1.92 4.97
N ASP A 149 -24.38 -2.64 4.39
CA ASP A 149 -24.85 -3.93 4.93
C ASP A 149 -23.72 -4.98 4.97
N ASP A 150 -22.84 -4.95 3.96
CA ASP A 150 -21.69 -5.84 3.92
C ASP A 150 -20.59 -5.45 4.92
N LEU A 151 -20.40 -4.14 5.20
CA LEU A 151 -19.48 -3.69 6.25
C LEU A 151 -19.86 -4.25 7.63
N ASP A 152 -21.15 -4.29 7.98
CA ASP A 152 -21.63 -4.86 9.24
C ASP A 152 -21.34 -6.38 9.33
N LYS A 153 -21.54 -7.09 8.22
CA LYS A 153 -21.18 -8.52 8.12
C LYS A 153 -19.67 -8.74 8.21
N LEU A 154 -18.87 -7.89 7.55
CA LEU A 154 -17.40 -7.92 7.62
C LEU A 154 -16.93 -7.68 9.06
N LEU A 155 -17.47 -6.67 9.74
CA LEU A 155 -17.12 -6.39 11.14
C LEU A 155 -17.40 -7.58 12.05
N THR A 156 -18.54 -8.25 11.85
CA THR A 156 -18.88 -9.48 12.60
C THR A 156 -17.79 -10.56 12.41
N LYS A 157 -17.32 -10.76 11.17
CA LYS A 157 -16.24 -11.71 10.88
C LYS A 157 -14.90 -11.26 11.48
N ILE A 158 -14.55 -9.99 11.31
CA ILE A 158 -13.33 -9.37 11.84
C ILE A 158 -13.27 -9.53 13.37
N ASN A 159 -14.36 -9.26 14.09
CA ASN A 159 -14.41 -9.42 15.53
C ASN A 159 -14.18 -10.86 16.00
N ASN A 160 -14.58 -11.85 15.20
CA ASN A 160 -14.28 -13.26 15.48
C ASN A 160 -12.81 -13.63 15.26
N LEU A 161 -12.12 -12.89 14.39
CA LEU A 161 -10.71 -13.09 14.08
C LEU A 161 -9.78 -12.24 14.95
N LYS A 162 -10.31 -11.21 15.60
CA LYS A 162 -9.55 -10.28 16.43
C LYS A 162 -9.27 -10.89 17.81
N LYS A 163 -8.04 -10.73 18.33
CA LYS A 163 -7.75 -10.99 19.75
C LYS A 163 -8.54 -10.02 20.64
N LYS A 164 -8.69 -10.35 21.92
CA LYS A 164 -9.46 -9.54 22.89
C LYS A 164 -9.00 -8.08 22.89
N ASP A 165 -7.68 -7.86 22.94
CA ASP A 165 -7.06 -6.56 22.99
C ASP A 165 -6.53 -6.11 21.60
N GLY A 166 -6.91 -6.82 20.54
CA GLY A 166 -6.51 -6.51 19.17
C GLY A 166 -7.17 -5.24 18.64
N SER A 167 -6.55 -4.64 17.64
CA SER A 167 -7.01 -3.39 17.02
C SER A 167 -7.47 -3.61 15.58
N VAL A 168 -8.50 -2.85 15.17
CA VAL A 168 -9.01 -2.84 13.79
C VAL A 168 -8.84 -1.46 13.20
N LEU A 169 -8.30 -1.40 11.99
CA LEU A 169 -8.14 -0.18 11.20
C LEU A 169 -8.98 -0.24 9.93
N ILE A 170 -9.80 0.77 9.73
CA ILE A 170 -10.48 1.03 8.47
C ILE A 170 -9.66 2.03 7.67
N ILE A 171 -9.37 1.69 6.40
CA ILE A 171 -8.59 2.54 5.49
C ILE A 171 -9.54 3.07 4.42
N SER A 172 -9.44 4.37 4.10
CA SER A 172 -10.24 4.96 3.04
C SER A 172 -9.91 4.38 1.67
N ILE A 173 -10.88 4.39 0.78
CA ILE A 173 -10.72 4.05 -0.64
C ILE A 173 -9.92 5.17 -1.32
N PRO A 174 -8.85 4.87 -2.08
CA PRO A 174 -8.15 5.87 -2.88
C PRO A 174 -9.03 6.38 -4.03
N ASP A 175 -8.77 7.60 -4.47
CA ASP A 175 -9.49 8.22 -5.59
C ASP A 175 -8.83 7.84 -6.93
N TRP A 176 -9.30 6.75 -7.53
CA TRP A 176 -8.78 6.27 -8.80
C TRP A 176 -9.04 7.23 -9.98
N GLY A 177 -10.02 8.13 -9.87
CA GLY A 177 -10.25 9.20 -10.84
C GLY A 177 -9.07 10.14 -10.99
N SER A 178 -8.19 10.19 -10.00
CA SER A 178 -6.95 10.99 -10.03
C SER A 178 -5.78 10.29 -10.72
N SER A 179 -5.93 9.01 -11.07
CA SER A 179 -4.93 8.26 -11.84
C SER A 179 -5.02 8.57 -13.35
N PRO A 180 -4.00 8.22 -14.15
CA PRO A 180 -4.08 8.30 -15.61
C PRO A 180 -5.25 7.49 -16.20
N PHE A 181 -5.63 6.36 -15.58
CA PHE A 181 -6.78 5.56 -16.00
C PHE A 181 -8.10 6.37 -15.99
N GLY A 182 -8.25 7.30 -15.04
CA GLY A 182 -9.42 8.20 -14.95
C GLY A 182 -9.40 9.40 -15.91
N GLU A 183 -8.35 9.57 -16.73
CA GLU A 183 -8.14 10.80 -17.53
C GLU A 183 -9.31 11.12 -18.48
N ASN A 184 -9.89 10.12 -19.10
CA ASN A 184 -10.98 10.28 -20.07
C ASN A 184 -12.37 10.02 -19.46
N MET A 185 -12.47 10.01 -18.13
CA MET A 185 -13.70 9.79 -17.39
C MET A 185 -14.15 11.06 -16.64
N ASP A 186 -15.37 11.07 -16.13
CA ASP A 186 -15.82 12.17 -15.27
C ASP A 186 -15.17 12.06 -13.88
N ARG A 187 -13.98 12.65 -13.75
CA ARG A 187 -13.20 12.67 -12.50
C ARG A 187 -13.98 13.28 -11.33
N ASN A 188 -14.83 14.28 -11.60
CA ASN A 188 -15.62 14.93 -10.55
C ASN A 188 -16.70 13.99 -10.01
N GLN A 189 -17.37 13.26 -10.90
CA GLN A 189 -18.34 12.24 -10.51
C GLN A 189 -17.64 11.14 -9.69
N ILE A 190 -16.53 10.59 -10.19
CA ILE A 190 -15.75 9.56 -9.51
C ILE A 190 -15.36 10.02 -8.09
N SER A 191 -14.75 11.19 -7.97
CA SER A 191 -14.33 11.75 -6.68
C SER A 191 -15.52 11.94 -5.72
N THR A 192 -16.68 12.37 -6.24
CA THR A 192 -17.90 12.54 -5.45
C THR A 192 -18.42 11.20 -4.92
N GLU A 193 -18.42 10.18 -5.74
CA GLU A 193 -18.84 8.83 -5.36
C GLU A 193 -17.85 8.21 -4.35
N ILE A 194 -16.54 8.30 -4.61
CA ILE A 194 -15.49 7.86 -3.66
C ILE A 194 -15.65 8.56 -2.31
N ASN A 195 -15.88 9.87 -2.30
CA ASN A 195 -16.14 10.61 -1.06
C ASN A 195 -17.37 10.08 -0.32
N SER A 196 -18.44 9.71 -1.03
CA SER A 196 -19.65 9.12 -0.43
C SER A 196 -19.37 7.78 0.24
N PHE A 197 -18.60 6.90 -0.42
CA PHE A 197 -18.16 5.62 0.15
C PHE A 197 -17.24 5.85 1.36
N ASN A 198 -16.26 6.75 1.26
CA ASN A 198 -15.34 7.07 2.35
C ASN A 198 -16.03 7.71 3.56
N ASN A 199 -17.04 8.56 3.35
CA ASN A 199 -17.88 9.08 4.43
C ASN A 199 -18.64 7.94 5.14
N SER A 200 -19.08 6.92 4.40
CA SER A 200 -19.70 5.74 5.00
C SER A 200 -18.70 4.93 5.82
N LEU A 201 -17.48 4.71 5.32
CA LEU A 201 -16.40 4.04 6.05
C LEU A 201 -16.01 4.79 7.32
N LYS A 202 -15.85 6.11 7.23
CA LYS A 202 -15.52 6.96 8.39
C LYS A 202 -16.61 6.92 9.45
N SER A 203 -17.88 7.02 9.02
CA SER A 203 -19.03 6.93 9.94
C SER A 203 -19.12 5.55 10.58
N PHE A 204 -18.92 4.50 9.79
CA PHE A 204 -18.87 3.12 10.27
C PHE A 204 -17.78 2.91 11.32
N ALA A 205 -16.56 3.40 11.07
CA ALA A 205 -15.46 3.33 12.01
C ALA A 205 -15.80 4.05 13.33
N ASN A 206 -16.32 5.28 13.24
CA ASN A 206 -16.70 6.07 14.41
C ASN A 206 -17.78 5.40 15.26
N ILE A 207 -18.85 4.89 14.64
CA ILE A 207 -19.96 4.22 15.35
C ILE A 207 -19.46 2.97 16.09
N ASN A 208 -18.51 2.25 15.50
CA ASN A 208 -18.00 0.99 16.06
C ASN A 208 -16.73 1.16 16.91
N GLY A 209 -16.28 2.39 17.17
CA GLY A 209 -15.08 2.65 17.96
C GLY A 209 -13.78 2.14 17.31
N LEU A 210 -13.72 2.10 15.98
CA LEU A 210 -12.58 1.61 15.21
C LEU A 210 -11.67 2.76 14.80
N LYS A 211 -10.39 2.49 14.62
CA LYS A 211 -9.47 3.48 14.03
C LYS A 211 -9.77 3.65 12.53
N TYR A 212 -9.60 4.87 12.04
CA TYR A 212 -9.78 5.22 10.63
C TYR A 212 -8.59 6.03 10.13
N VAL A 213 -8.07 5.67 8.96
CA VAL A 213 -7.04 6.46 8.27
C VAL A 213 -7.50 6.83 6.86
N ASP A 214 -7.29 8.09 6.50
CA ASP A 214 -7.63 8.60 5.18
C ASP A 214 -6.39 8.67 4.30
N VAL A 215 -6.31 7.83 3.26
CA VAL A 215 -5.24 7.81 2.25
C VAL A 215 -5.68 8.46 0.94
N THR A 216 -6.93 8.90 0.84
CA THR A 216 -7.55 9.44 -0.40
C THR A 216 -6.80 10.66 -0.91
N GLU A 217 -6.43 11.58 -0.02
CA GLU A 217 -5.71 12.80 -0.43
C GLU A 217 -4.31 12.51 -1.01
N ILE A 218 -3.65 11.45 -0.53
CA ILE A 218 -2.36 11.02 -1.11
C ILE A 218 -2.59 10.53 -2.55
N SER A 219 -3.64 9.73 -2.79
CA SER A 219 -3.96 9.23 -4.13
C SER A 219 -4.30 10.35 -5.12
N ARG A 220 -4.92 11.45 -4.65
CA ARG A 220 -5.28 12.61 -5.48
C ARG A 220 -4.09 13.36 -6.05
N ARG A 221 -2.93 13.24 -5.43
CA ARG A 221 -1.69 13.84 -5.92
C ARG A 221 -1.22 13.21 -7.23
N ALA A 222 -1.68 12.00 -7.57
CA ALA A 222 -1.32 11.30 -8.80
C ALA A 222 -1.59 12.10 -10.09
N ILE A 223 -2.53 13.05 -10.07
CA ILE A 223 -2.76 13.99 -11.18
C ILE A 223 -1.48 14.76 -11.56
N ASN A 224 -0.69 15.16 -10.58
CA ASN A 224 0.51 15.97 -10.76
C ASN A 224 1.82 15.19 -10.50
N GLU A 225 1.71 14.00 -9.91
CA GLU A 225 2.81 13.15 -9.49
C GLU A 225 2.64 11.74 -10.10
N PRO A 226 2.93 11.55 -11.39
CA PRO A 226 2.67 10.28 -12.08
C PRO A 226 3.50 9.10 -11.53
N ASN A 227 4.63 9.36 -10.85
CA ASN A 227 5.44 8.35 -10.16
C ASN A 227 4.73 7.70 -8.96
N LEU A 228 3.61 8.25 -8.52
CA LEU A 228 2.75 7.64 -7.50
C LEU A 228 1.91 6.47 -8.04
N ILE A 229 1.85 6.28 -9.36
CA ILE A 229 1.06 5.24 -10.02
C ILE A 229 1.98 4.25 -10.73
N THR A 230 1.59 2.97 -10.77
CA THR A 230 2.28 1.91 -11.50
C THR A 230 2.11 2.04 -13.01
N SER A 231 2.84 1.23 -13.78
CA SER A 231 2.78 1.22 -15.25
C SER A 231 1.42 0.80 -15.83
N ASP A 232 0.50 0.28 -15.01
CA ASP A 232 -0.86 -0.03 -15.41
C ASP A 232 -1.79 1.19 -15.45
N ASN A 233 -1.27 2.36 -15.07
CA ASN A 233 -1.96 3.65 -15.02
C ASN A 233 -3.11 3.75 -13.99
N LEU A 234 -3.26 2.80 -13.09
CA LEU A 234 -4.37 2.73 -12.13
C LEU A 234 -3.91 2.56 -10.69
N HIS A 235 -3.09 1.53 -10.42
CA HIS A 235 -2.76 1.14 -9.07
C HIS A 235 -1.60 1.96 -8.48
N PRO A 236 -1.55 2.14 -7.16
CA PRO A 236 -0.48 2.85 -6.47
C PRO A 236 0.88 2.22 -6.69
N SER A 237 1.90 3.04 -6.91
CA SER A 237 3.30 2.61 -6.90
C SER A 237 3.78 2.28 -5.47
N GLY A 238 4.95 1.63 -5.37
CA GLY A 238 5.59 1.41 -4.08
C GLY A 238 5.83 2.70 -3.30
N LEU A 239 6.07 3.83 -3.99
CA LEU A 239 6.23 5.14 -3.35
C LEU A 239 4.92 5.61 -2.69
N MET A 240 3.78 5.54 -3.39
CA MET A 240 2.49 5.89 -2.80
C MET A 240 2.16 4.97 -1.62
N TYR A 241 2.42 3.67 -1.75
CA TYR A 241 2.20 2.71 -0.67
C TYR A 241 3.09 2.97 0.56
N LEU A 242 4.31 3.48 0.38
CA LEU A 242 5.17 3.90 1.49
C LEU A 242 4.57 5.10 2.25
N GLU A 243 4.02 6.08 1.54
CA GLU A 243 3.33 7.21 2.18
C GLU A 243 2.09 6.75 2.95
N TRP A 244 1.32 5.80 2.40
CA TRP A 244 0.21 5.19 3.13
C TRP A 244 0.70 4.47 4.39
N ALA A 245 1.74 3.65 4.27
CA ALA A 245 2.33 2.91 5.40
C ALA A 245 2.76 3.84 6.54
N LYS A 246 3.45 4.94 6.24
CA LYS A 246 3.82 5.97 7.22
C LYS A 246 2.60 6.62 7.88
N LYS A 247 1.58 6.97 7.10
CA LYS A 247 0.35 7.56 7.64
C LYS A 247 -0.43 6.56 8.49
N ILE A 248 -0.50 5.30 8.06
CA ILE A 248 -1.12 4.21 8.82
C ILE A 248 -0.40 4.01 10.15
N PHE A 249 0.93 3.96 10.14
CA PHE A 249 1.73 3.83 11.35
C PHE A 249 1.39 4.93 12.37
N ASN A 250 1.37 6.19 11.93
CA ASN A 250 1.06 7.32 12.80
C ASN A 250 -0.35 7.27 13.41
N VAL A 251 -1.34 6.73 12.69
CA VAL A 251 -2.73 6.63 13.17
C VAL A 251 -2.96 5.37 14.01
N TRP A 252 -2.34 4.27 13.64
CA TRP A 252 -2.69 2.97 14.20
C TRP A 252 -1.86 2.60 15.42
N ILE A 253 -0.59 2.98 15.43
CA ILE A 253 0.36 2.59 16.47
C ILE A 253 0.58 3.71 17.50
N ASN A 254 0.67 4.97 17.04
CA ASN A 254 0.79 6.16 17.91
C ASN A 254 -0.59 6.72 18.26
#